data_304b4db675bd7074114f316e5d673119
#
_entry.id   304b4db675bd7074114f316e5d673119
#
_cell.length_a   1.000
_cell.length_b   1.000
_cell.length_c   1.000
_cell.angle_alpha   90.00
_cell.angle_beta   90.00
_cell.angle_gamma   90.00
#
_symmetry.space_group_name_H-M   'P 1'
#
loop_
_entity.id
_entity.type
_entity.pdbx_description
1 polymer ?
#
loop_
_entity_poly.entity_id
_entity_poly.type
_entity_poly.pdbx_seq_one_letter_code
_entity_poly.pdbx_strand_id
1 'polypeptide(L)'
;MTFSPRIIKELLQTSDHQLQELKETYARLPATRCRRRTRCCSMLPEMTLVEALPVIRRLGEMAGDMRKRLIQKTIGYFFLNPVEITSCPFLEGQECRVYPDRFFGCRSYGLWSQAHYEALAVRDRKAKKHLQEQWKSLGVCLPKKVVDFQVPYCLCVETNGPEVIDDKTLLKASDRIEAISAGFSSRHQWFARRYFSDLSFLLSALMFGYKQSVQMKFTLVRDMVHTENRSKLDKIIQELPDLCAALT
;
A
#
# COMPACT_ATOMS: atom_id res chain seq x y z
N MET A 1 -14.90 -14.52 6.84
CA MET A 1 -14.14 -13.89 7.94
C MET A 1 -13.53 -12.58 7.46
N THR A 2 -13.34 -11.60 8.32
CA THR A 2 -12.74 -10.28 8.04
C THR A 2 -11.71 -9.97 9.13
N PHE A 3 -10.73 -9.13 8.84
CA PHE A 3 -9.85 -8.62 9.87
C PHE A 3 -10.62 -7.75 10.87
N SER A 4 -10.23 -7.87 12.13
CA SER A 4 -10.69 -7.02 13.24
C SER A 4 -9.47 -6.52 14.01
N PRO A 5 -9.59 -5.47 14.83
CA PRO A 5 -8.50 -5.01 15.69
C PRO A 5 -7.90 -6.15 16.53
N ARG A 6 -8.75 -7.04 17.09
CA ARG A 6 -8.31 -8.21 17.86
C ARG A 6 -7.40 -9.15 17.05
N ILE A 7 -7.77 -9.43 15.77
CA ILE A 7 -6.95 -10.31 14.90
C ILE A 7 -5.62 -9.64 14.57
N ILE A 8 -5.62 -8.33 14.32
CA ILE A 8 -4.36 -7.60 14.06
C ILE A 8 -3.47 -7.61 15.31
N LYS A 9 -4.02 -7.36 16.49
CA LYS A 9 -3.28 -7.43 17.76
C LYS A 9 -2.67 -8.82 17.98
N GLU A 10 -3.43 -9.88 17.77
CA GLU A 10 -2.93 -11.26 17.85
C GLU A 10 -1.78 -11.50 16.87
N LEU A 11 -1.92 -11.07 15.61
CA LEU A 11 -0.86 -11.18 14.61
C LEU A 11 0.40 -10.43 15.01
N LEU A 12 0.28 -9.21 15.52
CA LEU A 12 1.41 -8.41 16.00
C LEU A 12 2.17 -9.07 17.16
N GLN A 13 1.46 -9.80 18.01
CA GLN A 13 2.04 -10.52 19.16
C GLN A 13 2.70 -11.85 18.76
N THR A 14 2.23 -12.50 17.70
CA THR A 14 2.66 -13.87 17.36
C THR A 14 3.55 -13.93 16.11
N SER A 15 3.88 -12.80 15.49
CA SER A 15 4.58 -12.74 14.19
C SER A 15 6.09 -12.51 14.28
N ASP A 16 6.70 -12.52 15.46
CA ASP A 16 8.11 -12.12 15.60
C ASP A 16 9.07 -12.97 14.75
N HIS A 17 8.80 -14.27 14.61
CA HIS A 17 9.59 -15.15 13.74
C HIS A 17 9.49 -14.71 12.28
N GLN A 18 8.28 -14.53 11.75
CA GLN A 18 8.06 -14.10 10.37
C GLN A 18 8.62 -12.70 10.10
N LEU A 19 8.53 -11.80 11.07
CA LEU A 19 9.11 -10.46 10.96
C LEU A 19 10.63 -10.48 10.97
N GLN A 20 11.24 -11.41 11.70
CA GLN A 20 12.68 -11.62 11.66
C GLN A 20 13.13 -12.18 10.30
N GLU A 21 12.44 -13.19 9.76
CA GLU A 21 12.71 -13.73 8.42
C GLU A 21 12.55 -12.65 7.32
N LEU A 22 11.55 -11.76 7.43
CA LEU A 22 11.38 -10.62 6.54
C LEU A 22 12.57 -9.66 6.60
N LYS A 23 13.04 -9.32 7.80
CA LYS A 23 14.23 -8.46 7.99
C LYS A 23 15.46 -9.08 7.36
N GLU A 24 15.69 -10.38 7.54
CA GLU A 24 16.80 -11.11 6.94
C GLU A 24 16.70 -11.15 5.41
N THR A 25 15.49 -11.32 4.87
CA THR A 25 15.26 -11.25 3.43
C THR A 25 15.59 -9.85 2.89
N TYR A 26 15.20 -8.80 3.57
CA TYR A 26 15.52 -7.42 3.19
C TYR A 26 17.01 -7.09 3.35
N ALA A 27 17.69 -7.65 4.33
CA ALA A 27 19.14 -7.45 4.53
C ALA A 27 20.00 -8.01 3.38
N ARG A 28 19.45 -8.95 2.61
CA ARG A 28 20.11 -9.50 1.41
C ARG A 28 19.94 -8.63 0.17
N LEU A 29 19.04 -7.63 0.21
CA LEU A 29 18.93 -6.66 -0.87
C LEU A 29 20.04 -5.62 -0.73
N PRO A 30 20.54 -5.06 -1.86
CA PRO A 30 21.56 -4.03 -1.78
C PRO A 30 21.05 -2.81 -1.02
N ALA A 31 21.92 -2.23 -0.23
CA ALA A 31 21.62 -0.94 0.36
C ALA A 31 21.50 0.11 -0.75
N THR A 32 20.36 0.80 -0.80
CA THR A 32 20.05 1.78 -1.84
C THR A 32 20.15 3.20 -1.29
N ARG A 33 20.81 4.06 -2.02
CA ARG A 33 20.80 5.52 -1.78
C ARG A 33 19.85 6.15 -2.80
N CYS A 34 18.70 6.61 -2.33
CA CYS A 34 17.72 7.32 -3.16
C CYS A 34 17.93 8.83 -3.03
N ARG A 35 17.97 9.56 -4.16
CA ARG A 35 18.03 11.04 -4.18
C ARG A 35 16.71 11.71 -3.76
N ARG A 36 15.80 10.99 -3.14
CA ARG A 36 14.49 11.45 -2.61
C ARG A 36 13.65 12.25 -3.63
N ARG A 37 13.67 11.82 -4.90
CA ARG A 37 12.81 12.43 -5.93
C ARG A 37 11.34 12.03 -5.80
N THR A 38 11.01 11.20 -4.85
CA THR A 38 9.66 10.77 -4.44
C THR A 38 8.75 10.22 -5.55
N ARG A 39 9.28 9.93 -6.75
CA ARG A 39 8.48 9.42 -7.88
C ARG A 39 7.81 8.06 -7.56
N CYS A 40 8.49 7.18 -6.83
CA CYS A 40 7.91 5.94 -6.32
C CYS A 40 6.81 6.17 -5.27
N CYS A 41 6.77 7.34 -4.64
CA CYS A 41 5.77 7.72 -3.66
C CYS A 41 4.52 8.35 -4.29
N SER A 42 4.34 8.24 -5.61
CA SER A 42 3.10 8.65 -6.30
C SER A 42 1.97 7.63 -6.16
N MET A 43 2.22 6.52 -5.48
CA MET A 43 1.20 5.55 -5.11
C MET A 43 1.65 4.74 -3.87
N LEU A 44 0.71 4.15 -3.16
CA LEU A 44 0.97 3.11 -2.17
C LEU A 44 1.08 1.78 -2.92
N PRO A 45 2.21 1.05 -2.85
CA PRO A 45 2.32 -0.24 -3.52
C PRO A 45 1.48 -1.30 -2.82
N GLU A 46 1.10 -2.32 -3.57
CA GLU A 46 0.61 -3.57 -3.00
C GLU A 46 1.71 -4.21 -2.13
N MET A 47 1.29 -4.94 -1.10
CA MET A 47 2.19 -5.59 -0.17
C MET A 47 1.61 -6.89 0.37
N THR A 48 2.45 -7.75 0.88
CA THR A 48 2.01 -8.94 1.59
C THR A 48 1.55 -8.63 3.02
N LEU A 49 0.83 -9.56 3.67
CA LEU A 49 0.41 -9.37 5.05
C LEU A 49 1.61 -9.20 6.00
N VAL A 50 2.70 -9.97 5.78
CA VAL A 50 3.91 -9.86 6.61
C VAL A 50 4.57 -8.49 6.51
N GLU A 51 4.44 -7.80 5.38
CA GLU A 51 4.95 -6.44 5.19
C GLU A 51 4.02 -5.37 5.79
N ALA A 52 2.72 -5.62 5.83
CA ALA A 52 1.76 -4.70 6.43
C ALA A 52 1.92 -4.60 7.95
N LEU A 53 2.26 -5.72 8.63
CA LEU A 53 2.36 -5.77 10.10
C LEU A 53 3.41 -4.81 10.69
N PRO A 54 4.66 -4.72 10.19
CA PRO A 54 5.64 -3.74 10.71
C PRO A 54 5.15 -2.30 10.61
N VAL A 55 4.47 -1.96 9.52
CA VAL A 55 3.91 -0.60 9.33
C VAL A 55 2.78 -0.33 10.32
N ILE A 56 1.89 -1.30 10.55
CA ILE A 56 0.83 -1.17 11.55
C ILE A 56 1.43 -1.03 12.96
N ARG A 57 2.45 -1.84 13.31
CA ARG A 57 3.20 -1.71 14.57
C ARG A 57 3.80 -0.33 14.72
N ARG A 58 4.49 0.17 13.69
CA ARG A 58 5.09 1.51 13.67
C ARG A 58 4.05 2.62 13.86
N LEU A 59 2.90 2.51 13.21
CA LEU A 59 1.81 3.47 13.41
C LEU A 59 1.35 3.48 14.88
N GLY A 60 1.27 2.31 15.53
CA GLY A 60 0.94 2.20 16.96
C GLY A 60 1.94 2.90 17.89
N GLU A 61 3.24 2.88 17.53
CA GLU A 61 4.34 3.47 18.30
C GLU A 61 4.49 4.99 18.12
N MET A 62 3.85 5.58 17.10
CA MET A 62 3.96 7.02 16.82
C MET A 62 3.17 7.86 17.83
N ALA A 63 3.61 9.11 18.03
CA ALA A 63 2.86 10.11 18.79
C ALA A 63 1.44 10.30 18.21
N GLY A 64 0.46 10.53 19.09
CA GLY A 64 -0.97 10.51 18.76
C GLY A 64 -1.36 11.33 17.53
N ASP A 65 -0.90 12.60 17.46
CA ASP A 65 -1.23 13.49 16.34
C ASP A 65 -0.62 13.03 15.01
N MET A 66 0.63 12.57 15.02
CA MET A 66 1.30 12.03 13.83
C MET A 66 0.57 10.77 13.36
N ARG A 67 0.30 9.86 14.27
CA ARG A 67 -0.42 8.63 14.03
C ARG A 67 -1.79 8.90 13.41
N LYS A 68 -2.58 9.77 14.05
CA LYS A 68 -3.91 10.15 13.56
C LYS A 68 -3.84 10.69 12.13
N ARG A 69 -2.92 11.62 11.85
CA ARG A 69 -2.74 12.17 10.50
C ARG A 69 -2.40 11.10 9.47
N LEU A 70 -1.48 10.18 9.76
CA LEU A 70 -1.08 9.14 8.81
C LEU A 70 -2.21 8.15 8.56
N ILE A 71 -2.98 7.78 9.58
CA ILE A 71 -4.17 6.93 9.43
C ILE A 71 -5.23 7.65 8.59
N GLN A 72 -5.51 8.91 8.87
CA GLN A 72 -6.44 9.73 8.08
C GLN A 72 -6.01 9.80 6.62
N LYS A 73 -4.72 10.09 6.35
CA LYS A 73 -4.17 10.07 4.99
C LYS A 73 -4.30 8.71 4.32
N THR A 74 -4.05 7.61 5.05
CA THR A 74 -4.10 6.27 4.49
C THR A 74 -5.54 5.86 4.17
N ILE A 75 -6.50 6.16 5.04
CA ILE A 75 -7.93 5.92 4.77
C ILE A 75 -8.44 6.84 3.65
N GLY A 76 -8.03 8.10 3.65
CA GLY A 76 -8.35 9.04 2.56
C GLY A 76 -7.81 8.55 1.21
N TYR A 77 -6.58 8.03 1.19
CA TYR A 77 -5.99 7.42 0.00
C TYR A 77 -6.85 6.28 -0.55
N PHE A 78 -7.38 5.40 0.31
CA PHE A 78 -8.28 4.32 -0.11
C PHE A 78 -9.48 4.81 -0.91
N PHE A 79 -10.08 5.92 -0.51
CA PHE A 79 -11.25 6.48 -1.18
C PHE A 79 -10.88 7.31 -2.42
N LEU A 80 -9.71 7.96 -2.44
CA LEU A 80 -9.28 8.87 -3.50
C LEU A 80 -8.58 8.18 -4.67
N ASN A 81 -7.89 7.06 -4.44
CA ASN A 81 -7.04 6.43 -5.45
C ASN A 81 -7.74 6.05 -6.77
N PRO A 82 -9.08 5.83 -6.85
CA PRO A 82 -9.76 5.62 -8.14
C PRO A 82 -9.99 6.90 -8.95
N VAL A 83 -9.98 8.09 -8.31
CA VAL A 83 -10.36 9.36 -8.96
C VAL A 83 -9.24 10.37 -9.01
N GLU A 84 -8.19 10.21 -8.20
CA GLU A 84 -7.09 11.15 -8.08
C GLU A 84 -5.76 10.42 -7.95
N ILE A 85 -4.71 10.96 -8.58
CA ILE A 85 -3.33 10.50 -8.37
C ILE A 85 -2.83 11.21 -7.11
N THR A 86 -2.81 10.48 -5.98
CA THR A 86 -2.37 11.00 -4.70
C THR A 86 -1.01 10.43 -4.33
N SER A 87 -0.21 11.22 -3.62
CA SER A 87 1.04 10.71 -3.05
C SER A 87 0.78 9.58 -2.05
N CYS A 88 1.76 8.72 -1.89
CA CYS A 88 1.75 7.70 -0.84
C CYS A 88 1.42 8.36 0.52
N PRO A 89 0.48 7.82 1.31
CA PRO A 89 0.03 8.44 2.56
C PRO A 89 1.13 8.59 3.60
N PHE A 90 2.20 7.79 3.50
CA PHE A 90 3.36 7.87 4.39
C PHE A 90 4.41 8.91 3.99
N LEU A 91 4.21 9.60 2.87
CA LEU A 91 5.09 10.68 2.44
C LEU A 91 4.67 12.00 3.13
N GLU A 92 5.61 12.61 3.84
CA GLU A 92 5.49 13.98 4.37
C GLU A 92 6.68 14.83 3.90
N GLY A 93 6.39 15.85 3.11
CA GLY A 93 7.43 16.58 2.38
C GLY A 93 8.16 15.64 1.41
N GLN A 94 9.44 15.39 1.67
CA GLN A 94 10.27 14.45 0.90
C GLN A 94 10.69 13.21 1.72
N GLU A 95 10.04 12.97 2.86
CA GLU A 95 10.41 11.90 3.79
C GLU A 95 9.29 10.88 3.96
N CYS A 96 9.67 9.60 3.88
CA CYS A 96 8.76 8.50 4.20
C CYS A 96 8.77 8.26 5.71
N ARG A 97 7.64 8.41 6.38
CA ARG A 97 7.50 8.23 7.84
C ARG A 97 7.63 6.78 8.29
N VAL A 98 7.50 5.84 7.37
CA VAL A 98 7.71 4.40 7.60
C VAL A 98 8.95 3.88 6.87
N TYR A 99 9.97 4.72 6.65
CA TYR A 99 11.14 4.39 5.83
C TYR A 99 11.85 3.09 6.24
N PRO A 100 12.07 2.80 7.54
CA PRO A 100 12.67 1.52 7.95
C PRO A 100 11.82 0.29 7.59
N ASP A 101 10.50 0.44 7.56
CA ASP A 101 9.53 -0.62 7.32
C ASP A 101 8.94 -0.57 5.90
N ARG A 102 9.68 0.05 4.95
CA ARG A 102 9.25 0.11 3.54
C ARG A 102 8.98 -1.27 2.97
N PHE A 103 7.94 -1.35 2.17
CA PHE A 103 7.54 -2.56 1.45
C PHE A 103 8.56 -2.96 0.38
N PHE A 104 8.52 -4.20 -0.04
CA PHE A 104 9.37 -4.71 -1.12
C PHE A 104 9.26 -3.86 -2.40
N GLY A 105 8.05 -3.50 -2.80
CA GLY A 105 7.83 -2.62 -3.95
C GLY A 105 8.56 -1.26 -3.84
N CYS A 106 8.70 -0.71 -2.62
CA CYS A 106 9.49 0.50 -2.39
C CYS A 106 11.00 0.25 -2.36
N ARG A 107 11.43 -0.92 -1.87
CA ARG A 107 12.85 -1.30 -1.74
C ARG A 107 13.45 -1.69 -3.08
N SER A 108 12.68 -2.37 -3.91
CA SER A 108 13.09 -2.83 -5.24
C SER A 108 12.91 -1.79 -6.34
N TYR A 109 12.20 -0.67 -6.06
CA TYR A 109 12.00 0.38 -7.04
C TYR A 109 13.34 1.00 -7.48
N GLY A 110 13.57 0.98 -8.80
CA GLY A 110 14.82 1.42 -9.42
C GLY A 110 15.95 0.40 -9.41
N LEU A 111 15.69 -0.83 -8.91
CA LEU A 111 16.61 -1.97 -9.00
C LEU A 111 16.26 -2.93 -10.13
N TRP A 112 15.01 -2.97 -10.56
CA TRP A 112 14.56 -3.77 -11.69
C TRP A 112 15.20 -3.34 -13.00
N SER A 113 15.48 -4.28 -13.89
CA SER A 113 15.84 -3.93 -15.27
C SER A 113 14.70 -3.15 -15.94
N GLN A 114 15.02 -2.31 -16.90
CA GLN A 114 14.02 -1.57 -17.65
C GLN A 114 13.02 -2.51 -18.35
N ALA A 115 13.51 -3.60 -18.93
CA ALA A 115 12.66 -4.59 -19.61
C ALA A 115 11.64 -5.23 -18.65
N HIS A 116 12.08 -5.61 -17.44
CA HIS A 116 11.18 -6.16 -16.42
C HIS A 116 10.16 -5.13 -15.97
N TYR A 117 10.61 -3.90 -15.72
CA TYR A 117 9.72 -2.80 -15.32
C TYR A 117 8.64 -2.50 -16.37
N GLU A 118 9.00 -2.48 -17.66
CA GLU A 118 8.06 -2.29 -18.76
C GLU A 118 7.04 -3.43 -18.84
N ALA A 119 7.48 -4.68 -18.62
CA ALA A 119 6.57 -5.83 -18.55
C ALA A 119 5.56 -5.70 -17.39
N LEU A 120 6.00 -5.26 -16.21
CA LEU A 120 5.11 -4.97 -15.07
C LEU A 120 4.13 -3.84 -15.42
N ALA A 121 4.59 -2.78 -16.07
CA ALA A 121 3.76 -1.66 -16.49
C ALA A 121 2.66 -2.06 -17.49
N VAL A 122 2.94 -3.05 -18.38
CA VAL A 122 1.92 -3.61 -19.29
C VAL A 122 0.84 -4.36 -18.49
N ARG A 123 1.23 -5.15 -17.48
CA ARG A 123 0.29 -5.88 -16.62
C ARG A 123 -0.58 -4.94 -15.81
N ASP A 124 0.01 -3.90 -15.21
CA ASP A 124 -0.70 -2.87 -14.45
C ASP A 124 -1.75 -2.16 -15.33
N ARG A 125 -1.38 -1.75 -16.56
CA ARG A 125 -2.34 -1.14 -17.51
C ARG A 125 -3.53 -2.05 -17.81
N LYS A 126 -3.31 -3.36 -18.01
CA LYS A 126 -4.40 -4.31 -18.24
C LYS A 126 -5.33 -4.41 -17.04
N ALA A 127 -4.77 -4.48 -15.84
CA ALA A 127 -5.55 -4.53 -14.59
C ALA A 127 -6.39 -3.26 -14.40
N LYS A 128 -5.81 -2.08 -14.62
CA LYS A 128 -6.51 -0.79 -14.53
C LYS A 128 -7.63 -0.65 -15.55
N LYS A 129 -7.43 -1.10 -16.79
CA LYS A 129 -8.49 -1.11 -17.81
C LYS A 129 -9.64 -2.02 -17.39
N HIS A 130 -9.34 -3.22 -16.90
CA HIS A 130 -10.36 -4.13 -16.40
C HIS A 130 -11.14 -3.51 -15.22
N LEU A 131 -10.45 -2.89 -14.28
CA LEU A 131 -11.09 -2.15 -13.19
C LEU A 131 -11.98 -1.01 -13.71
N GLN A 132 -11.52 -0.25 -14.69
CA GLN A 132 -12.32 0.81 -15.33
C GLN A 132 -13.62 0.27 -15.94
N GLU A 133 -13.55 -0.88 -16.64
CA GLU A 133 -14.74 -1.53 -17.21
C GLU A 133 -15.72 -1.96 -16.12
N GLN A 134 -15.23 -2.51 -15.00
CA GLN A 134 -16.07 -2.86 -13.86
C GLN A 134 -16.77 -1.62 -13.27
N TRP A 135 -16.06 -0.51 -13.05
CA TRP A 135 -16.66 0.71 -12.57
C TRP A 135 -17.68 1.29 -13.56
N LYS A 136 -17.37 1.22 -14.86
CA LYS A 136 -18.27 1.67 -15.93
C LYS A 136 -19.57 0.86 -15.95
N SER A 137 -19.52 -0.46 -15.72
CA SER A 137 -20.72 -1.29 -15.61
C SER A 137 -21.61 -0.93 -14.42
N LEU A 138 -21.04 -0.27 -13.40
CA LEU A 138 -21.76 0.29 -12.25
C LEU A 138 -22.17 1.76 -12.44
N GLY A 139 -22.03 2.31 -13.65
CA GLY A 139 -22.40 3.69 -13.98
C GLY A 139 -21.36 4.74 -13.58
N VAL A 140 -20.12 4.36 -13.29
CA VAL A 140 -19.06 5.28 -12.87
C VAL A 140 -17.90 5.26 -13.87
N CYS A 141 -17.64 6.38 -14.54
CA CYS A 141 -16.51 6.55 -15.46
C CYS A 141 -15.30 7.11 -14.73
N LEU A 142 -14.34 6.27 -14.37
CA LEU A 142 -13.10 6.74 -13.72
C LEU A 142 -12.31 7.71 -14.60
N PRO A 143 -11.63 8.72 -14.01
CA PRO A 143 -10.85 9.69 -14.77
C PRO A 143 -9.72 9.03 -15.56
N LYS A 144 -9.64 9.32 -16.85
CA LYS A 144 -8.62 8.76 -17.76
C LYS A 144 -7.20 8.98 -17.24
N LYS A 145 -6.90 10.17 -16.68
CA LYS A 145 -5.58 10.49 -16.10
C LYS A 145 -5.15 9.52 -15.00
N VAL A 146 -6.11 8.95 -14.23
CA VAL A 146 -5.82 7.97 -13.16
C VAL A 146 -5.63 6.57 -13.74
N VAL A 147 -6.50 6.18 -14.66
CA VAL A 147 -6.41 4.86 -15.32
C VAL A 147 -5.13 4.72 -16.12
N ASP A 148 -4.73 5.77 -16.85
CA ASP A 148 -3.52 5.77 -17.68
C ASP A 148 -2.24 6.08 -16.91
N PHE A 149 -2.35 6.46 -15.61
CA PHE A 149 -1.18 6.80 -14.81
C PHE A 149 -0.28 5.59 -14.59
N GLN A 150 1.01 5.80 -14.75
CA GLN A 150 2.04 4.83 -14.42
C GLN A 150 3.16 5.50 -13.61
N VAL A 151 3.66 4.80 -12.62
CA VAL A 151 4.87 5.24 -11.92
C VAL A 151 6.01 5.23 -12.94
N PRO A 152 6.80 6.31 -13.10
CA PRO A 152 7.87 6.34 -14.08
C PRO A 152 9.02 5.43 -13.68
N TYR A 153 9.76 4.87 -14.66
CA TYR A 153 10.99 4.13 -14.37
C TYR A 153 12.02 5.03 -13.65
N CYS A 154 12.74 4.47 -12.69
CA CYS A 154 13.69 5.24 -11.90
C CYS A 154 15.14 4.93 -12.28
N LEU A 155 15.88 5.95 -12.71
CA LEU A 155 17.32 5.92 -12.97
C LEU A 155 18.14 6.61 -11.85
N CYS A 156 17.50 6.92 -10.70
CA CYS A 156 18.10 7.76 -9.67
C CYS A 156 18.42 6.99 -8.37
N VAL A 157 18.36 5.67 -8.41
CA VAL A 157 18.76 4.80 -7.30
C VAL A 157 20.21 4.39 -7.51
N GLU A 158 21.04 4.67 -6.53
CA GLU A 158 22.44 4.22 -6.46
C GLU A 158 22.52 3.06 -5.47
N THR A 159 23.26 2.02 -5.81
CA THR A 159 23.55 0.91 -4.89
C THR A 159 24.93 1.10 -4.26
N ASN A 160 25.05 0.79 -2.99
CA ASN A 160 26.34 0.75 -2.33
C ASN A 160 27.01 -0.60 -2.67
N GLY A 161 27.88 -0.62 -3.69
CA GLY A 161 28.65 -1.78 -4.09
C GLY A 161 28.70 -1.97 -5.61
N PRO A 162 29.67 -2.78 -6.10
CA PRO A 162 29.85 -3.03 -7.52
C PRO A 162 28.82 -4.00 -8.13
N GLU A 163 28.02 -4.67 -7.31
CA GLU A 163 27.09 -5.69 -7.80
C GLU A 163 25.80 -5.05 -8.32
N VAL A 164 25.58 -5.21 -9.61
CA VAL A 164 24.27 -5.00 -10.23
C VAL A 164 23.38 -6.17 -9.82
N ILE A 165 22.34 -5.88 -9.05
CA ILE A 165 21.33 -6.90 -8.72
C ILE A 165 20.53 -7.26 -9.96
N ASP A 166 20.40 -8.55 -10.24
CA ASP A 166 19.59 -9.02 -11.37
C ASP A 166 18.10 -9.21 -10.98
N ASP A 167 17.23 -9.21 -11.99
CA ASP A 167 15.80 -9.41 -11.80
C ASP A 167 15.49 -10.76 -11.12
N LYS A 168 16.30 -11.80 -11.37
CA LYS A 168 16.11 -13.11 -10.77
C LYS A 168 16.32 -13.10 -9.26
N THR A 169 17.26 -12.32 -8.78
CA THR A 169 17.50 -12.13 -7.34
C THR A 169 16.34 -11.37 -6.68
N LEU A 170 15.82 -10.34 -7.35
CA LEU A 170 14.63 -9.61 -6.88
C LEU A 170 13.39 -10.50 -6.86
N LEU A 171 13.16 -11.31 -7.89
CA LEU A 171 12.08 -12.29 -7.93
C LEU A 171 12.17 -13.30 -6.80
N LYS A 172 13.36 -13.87 -6.54
CA LYS A 172 13.57 -14.78 -5.40
C LYS A 172 13.26 -14.11 -4.05
N ALA A 173 13.62 -12.83 -3.89
CA ALA A 173 13.28 -12.09 -2.67
C ALA A 173 11.76 -11.90 -2.55
N SER A 174 11.08 -11.56 -3.64
CA SER A 174 9.62 -11.47 -3.69
C SER A 174 8.96 -12.79 -3.33
N ASP A 175 9.38 -13.89 -3.94
CA ASP A 175 8.86 -15.24 -3.67
C ASP A 175 9.08 -15.65 -2.20
N ARG A 176 10.26 -15.31 -1.64
CA ARG A 176 10.53 -15.57 -0.22
C ARG A 176 9.61 -14.79 0.70
N ILE A 177 9.36 -13.51 0.42
CA ILE A 177 8.44 -12.66 1.20
C ILE A 177 7.01 -13.24 1.14
N GLU A 178 6.59 -13.67 -0.05
CA GLU A 178 5.29 -14.32 -0.24
C GLU A 178 5.19 -15.62 0.57
N ALA A 179 6.24 -16.45 0.55
CA ALA A 179 6.31 -17.69 1.33
C ALA A 179 6.26 -17.43 2.85
N ILE A 180 6.96 -16.41 3.35
CA ILE A 180 6.89 -16.00 4.76
C ILE A 180 5.47 -15.56 5.11
N SER A 181 4.85 -14.76 4.26
CA SER A 181 3.48 -14.28 4.45
C SER A 181 2.46 -15.43 4.42
N ALA A 182 2.67 -16.44 3.59
CA ALA A 182 1.84 -17.65 3.54
C ALA A 182 1.83 -18.43 4.87
N GLY A 183 2.85 -18.26 5.72
CA GLY A 183 2.88 -18.80 7.08
C GLY A 183 1.73 -18.33 7.97
N PHE A 184 1.06 -17.23 7.63
CA PHE A 184 -0.18 -16.78 8.30
C PHE A 184 -1.44 -17.54 7.81
N SER A 185 -1.28 -18.58 6.99
CA SER A 185 -2.35 -19.47 6.53
C SER A 185 -3.51 -18.71 5.85
N SER A 186 -4.74 -18.94 6.28
CA SER A 186 -5.93 -18.29 5.69
C SER A 186 -5.91 -16.76 5.76
N ARG A 187 -5.25 -16.18 6.78
CA ARG A 187 -5.16 -14.71 6.96
C ARG A 187 -4.39 -14.04 5.83
N HIS A 188 -3.29 -14.67 5.39
CA HIS A 188 -2.55 -14.21 4.20
C HIS A 188 -3.46 -14.20 2.96
N GLN A 189 -4.18 -15.31 2.71
CA GLN A 189 -5.10 -15.39 1.56
C GLN A 189 -6.24 -14.36 1.64
N TRP A 190 -6.76 -14.09 2.85
CA TRP A 190 -7.79 -13.05 3.01
C TRP A 190 -7.25 -11.67 2.69
N PHE A 191 -6.04 -11.36 3.15
CA PHE A 191 -5.41 -10.07 2.83
C PHE A 191 -5.22 -9.92 1.32
N ALA A 192 -4.67 -10.93 0.65
CA ALA A 192 -4.46 -10.89 -0.78
C ALA A 192 -5.77 -10.81 -1.59
N ARG A 193 -6.76 -11.68 -1.29
CA ARG A 193 -7.95 -11.83 -2.14
C ARG A 193 -9.08 -10.85 -1.80
N ARG A 194 -9.25 -10.49 -0.54
CA ARG A 194 -10.36 -9.62 -0.10
C ARG A 194 -9.96 -8.17 0.06
N TYR A 195 -8.73 -7.93 0.46
CA TYR A 195 -8.19 -6.57 0.65
C TYR A 195 -7.25 -6.17 -0.50
N PHE A 196 -7.08 -7.03 -1.51
CA PHE A 196 -6.25 -6.77 -2.70
C PHE A 196 -4.81 -6.37 -2.34
N SER A 197 -4.24 -6.96 -1.27
CA SER A 197 -2.91 -6.60 -0.78
C SER A 197 -2.75 -5.10 -0.49
N ASP A 198 -3.85 -4.41 -0.14
CA ASP A 198 -3.92 -2.97 0.05
C ASP A 198 -4.09 -2.61 1.54
N LEU A 199 -3.04 -2.04 2.13
CA LEU A 199 -3.04 -1.56 3.52
C LEU A 199 -4.09 -0.46 3.74
N SER A 200 -4.32 0.40 2.75
CA SER A 200 -5.29 1.47 2.89
C SER A 200 -6.73 0.93 3.00
N PHE A 201 -7.03 -0.14 2.26
CA PHE A 201 -8.29 -0.86 2.42
C PHE A 201 -8.37 -1.58 3.77
N LEU A 202 -7.30 -2.25 4.19
CA LEU A 202 -7.28 -2.90 5.51
C LEU A 202 -7.57 -1.89 6.64
N LEU A 203 -6.88 -0.75 6.68
CA LEU A 203 -7.12 0.28 7.70
C LEU A 203 -8.52 0.87 7.62
N SER A 204 -9.06 1.11 6.41
CA SER A 204 -10.45 1.53 6.23
C SER A 204 -11.43 0.49 6.78
N ALA A 205 -11.19 -0.79 6.52
CA ALA A 205 -12.06 -1.86 7.00
C ALA A 205 -11.97 -2.09 8.52
N LEU A 206 -10.81 -1.83 9.12
CA LEU A 206 -10.66 -1.84 10.58
C LEU A 206 -11.42 -0.68 11.23
N MET A 207 -11.50 0.47 10.54
CA MET A 207 -12.22 1.65 11.02
C MET A 207 -13.74 1.53 10.88
N PHE A 208 -14.23 1.16 9.71
CA PHE A 208 -15.66 1.20 9.36
C PHE A 208 -16.31 -0.20 9.25
N GLY A 209 -15.51 -1.26 9.24
CA GLY A 209 -15.94 -2.59 8.83
C GLY A 209 -15.82 -2.80 7.32
N TYR A 210 -15.60 -4.04 6.91
CA TYR A 210 -15.35 -4.42 5.51
C TYR A 210 -16.46 -3.99 4.54
N LYS A 211 -17.71 -4.39 4.84
CA LYS A 211 -18.86 -4.07 3.96
C LYS A 211 -19.08 -2.58 3.85
N GLN A 212 -19.02 -1.88 4.96
CA GLN A 212 -19.19 -0.43 5.02
C GLN A 212 -18.12 0.30 4.21
N SER A 213 -16.84 -0.11 4.31
CA SER A 213 -15.75 0.47 3.52
C SER A 213 -15.98 0.33 2.02
N VAL A 214 -16.44 -0.84 1.56
CA VAL A 214 -16.75 -1.07 0.14
C VAL A 214 -17.91 -0.18 -0.32
N GLN A 215 -19.01 -0.12 0.45
CA GLN A 215 -20.18 0.71 0.12
C GLN A 215 -19.82 2.20 0.11
N MET A 216 -19.07 2.66 1.12
CA MET A 216 -18.60 4.04 1.19
C MET A 216 -17.70 4.38 0.00
N LYS A 217 -16.74 3.48 -0.37
CA LYS A 217 -15.87 3.69 -1.52
C LYS A 217 -16.69 3.89 -2.79
N PHE A 218 -17.66 3.00 -3.06
CA PHE A 218 -18.52 3.13 -4.22
C PHE A 218 -19.28 4.46 -4.24
N THR A 219 -19.94 4.80 -3.13
CA THR A 219 -20.74 6.02 -3.04
C THR A 219 -19.87 7.28 -3.19
N LEU A 220 -18.76 7.37 -2.46
CA LEU A 220 -17.87 8.53 -2.50
C LEU A 220 -17.20 8.71 -3.86
N VAL A 221 -16.72 7.62 -4.49
CA VAL A 221 -16.11 7.67 -5.82
C VAL A 221 -17.14 8.12 -6.85
N ARG A 222 -18.37 7.57 -6.82
CA ARG A 222 -19.46 7.98 -7.71
C ARG A 222 -19.78 9.47 -7.52
N ASP A 223 -19.95 9.90 -6.28
CA ASP A 223 -20.24 11.30 -5.97
C ASP A 223 -19.13 12.23 -6.49
N MET A 224 -17.86 11.91 -6.22
CA MET A 224 -16.69 12.69 -6.67
C MET A 224 -16.57 12.75 -8.20
N VAL A 225 -16.87 11.65 -8.91
CA VAL A 225 -16.84 11.62 -10.38
C VAL A 225 -17.93 12.49 -10.99
N HIS A 226 -19.13 12.53 -10.37
CA HIS A 226 -20.27 13.28 -10.92
C HIS A 226 -20.28 14.75 -10.52
N THR A 227 -19.77 15.10 -9.34
CA THR A 227 -19.87 16.46 -8.80
C THR A 227 -18.54 17.21 -8.76
N GLU A 228 -17.42 16.51 -9.00
CA GLU A 228 -16.05 17.01 -8.82
C GLU A 228 -15.78 17.56 -7.41
N ASN A 229 -16.61 17.15 -6.41
CA ASN A 229 -16.57 17.64 -5.05
C ASN A 229 -16.17 16.54 -4.07
N ARG A 230 -15.17 16.82 -3.23
CA ARG A 230 -14.64 15.89 -2.22
C ARG A 230 -15.00 16.26 -0.77
N SER A 231 -15.77 17.34 -0.55
CA SER A 231 -16.06 17.88 0.79
C SER A 231 -16.66 16.84 1.74
N LYS A 232 -17.50 15.94 1.21
CA LYS A 232 -18.08 14.84 1.99
C LYS A 232 -17.01 13.87 2.50
N LEU A 233 -16.03 13.52 1.66
CA LEU A 233 -14.89 12.69 2.07
C LEU A 233 -14.04 13.45 3.10
N ASP A 234 -13.70 14.70 2.84
CA ASP A 234 -12.87 15.51 3.74
C ASP A 234 -13.50 15.59 5.15
N LYS A 235 -14.82 15.79 5.24
CA LYS A 235 -15.53 15.76 6.51
C LYS A 235 -15.41 14.41 7.22
N ILE A 236 -15.64 13.29 6.51
CA ILE A 236 -15.51 11.95 7.07
C ILE A 236 -14.09 11.73 7.62
N ILE A 237 -13.06 12.13 6.85
CA ILE A 237 -11.65 11.94 7.25
C ILE A 237 -11.29 12.80 8.47
N GLN A 238 -11.78 14.03 8.55
CA GLN A 238 -11.54 14.91 9.72
C GLN A 238 -12.15 14.37 11.01
N GLU A 239 -13.32 13.75 10.92
CA GLU A 239 -14.08 13.20 12.05
C GLU A 239 -13.62 11.80 12.49
N LEU A 240 -12.60 11.19 11.81
CA LEU A 240 -12.11 9.85 12.17
C LEU A 240 -11.56 9.80 13.60
N PRO A 241 -12.02 8.82 14.41
CA PRO A 241 -11.41 8.55 15.70
C PRO A 241 -9.98 7.99 15.56
N ASP A 242 -9.24 7.94 16.67
CA ASP A 242 -7.93 7.29 16.68
C ASP A 242 -8.09 5.76 16.64
N LEU A 243 -7.82 5.15 15.48
CA LEU A 243 -7.91 3.72 15.29
C LEU A 243 -6.93 2.94 16.19
N CYS A 244 -5.78 3.51 16.50
CA CYS A 244 -4.75 2.79 17.26
C CYS A 244 -5.10 2.58 18.73
N ALA A 245 -6.01 3.35 19.32
CA ALA A 245 -6.55 3.01 20.64
C ALA A 245 -7.21 1.61 20.68
N ALA A 246 -7.60 1.10 19.50
CA ALA A 246 -8.16 -0.24 19.36
C ALA A 246 -7.13 -1.30 18.92
N LEU A 247 -5.91 -0.89 18.50
CA LEU A 247 -4.85 -1.80 18.02
C LEU A 247 -3.74 -2.04 19.06
N THR A 248 -3.59 -1.18 20.05
CA THR A 248 -2.71 -1.32 21.22
C THR A 248 -3.45 -1.95 22.39
#